data_679bd88bf2b4414164ac8262c3100b81
#
_entry.id   679bd88bf2b4414164ac8262c3100b81
#
_cell.length_a   1.000
_cell.length_b   1.000
_cell.length_c   1.000
_cell.angle_alpha   90.00
_cell.angle_beta   90.00
_cell.angle_gamma   90.00
#
_symmetry.space_group_name_H-M   'P 1'
#
loop_
_entity.id
_entity.type
_entity.pdbx_description
1 polymer ?
#
loop_
_entity_poly.entity_id
_entity_poly.type
_entity_poly.pdbx_seq_one_letter_code
_entity_poly.pdbx_strand_id
1 'polypeptide(L)'
;MTTCYINGKYKPLSKSTVSVTDRGYQFSDGVYEVIAVFKNEFVDFKLHLNRLFVSLKKMDMKINLNKNQIESITKKIKKINQLEMGIVYIQITRGDQNPREHKYSNNLKPNIVISVSYTHLTLPTNIG
;
A
#
# COMPACT_ATOMS: atom_id res chain seq x y z
N MET A 1 -12.89 7.52 11.39
CA MET A 1 -12.23 6.20 11.42
C MET A 1 -11.48 5.98 10.13
N THR A 2 -10.22 5.61 10.23
CA THR A 2 -9.38 5.38 9.04
C THR A 2 -9.68 4.02 8.43
N THR A 3 -9.85 4.00 7.12
CA THR A 3 -10.16 2.78 6.35
C THR A 3 -8.96 2.43 5.47
N CYS A 4 -8.60 1.14 5.46
CA CYS A 4 -7.55 0.59 4.60
C CYS A 4 -8.16 -0.35 3.57
N TYR A 5 -7.43 -0.55 2.48
CA TYR A 5 -7.70 -1.64 1.55
C TYR A 5 -6.71 -2.76 1.84
N ILE A 6 -7.21 -3.98 1.99
CA ILE A 6 -6.37 -5.14 2.20
C ILE A 6 -6.96 -6.34 1.46
N ASN A 7 -6.27 -6.81 0.44
CA ASN A 7 -6.60 -8.02 -0.32
C ASN A 7 -8.08 -8.08 -0.77
N GLY A 8 -8.58 -7.01 -1.34
CA GLY A 8 -9.93 -6.95 -1.88
C GLY A 8 -11.00 -6.44 -0.92
N LYS A 9 -10.61 -6.11 0.31
CA LYS A 9 -11.57 -5.67 1.33
C LYS A 9 -11.19 -4.29 1.87
N TYR A 10 -12.22 -3.51 2.20
CA TYR A 10 -12.06 -2.22 2.88
C TYR A 10 -12.35 -2.44 4.36
N LYS A 11 -11.35 -2.21 5.21
CA LYS A 11 -11.43 -2.50 6.63
C LYS A 11 -10.94 -1.33 7.46
N PRO A 12 -11.43 -1.18 8.71
CA PRO A 12 -10.84 -0.23 9.63
C PRO A 12 -9.35 -0.50 9.83
N LEU A 13 -8.57 0.55 10.00
CA LEU A 13 -7.13 0.41 10.26
C LEU A 13 -6.85 -0.54 11.41
N SER A 14 -7.61 -0.45 12.48
CA SER A 14 -7.43 -1.29 13.68
C SER A 14 -7.62 -2.78 13.42
N LYS A 15 -8.28 -3.15 12.31
CA LYS A 15 -8.53 -4.53 11.93
C LYS A 15 -7.78 -4.94 10.66
N SER A 16 -6.90 -4.09 10.17
CA SER A 16 -6.13 -4.33 8.95
C SER A 16 -4.77 -4.89 9.34
N THR A 17 -4.62 -6.21 9.24
CA THR A 17 -3.44 -6.93 9.69
C THR A 17 -2.91 -7.84 8.60
N VAL A 18 -1.63 -8.15 8.69
CA VAL A 18 -0.98 -9.16 7.87
C VAL A 18 -0.39 -10.23 8.78
N SER A 19 -0.19 -11.43 8.22
CA SER A 19 0.35 -12.55 8.98
C SER A 19 1.83 -12.34 9.29
N VAL A 20 2.30 -12.92 10.40
CA VAL A 20 3.73 -12.96 10.71
C VAL A 20 4.51 -13.79 9.69
N THR A 21 3.83 -14.61 8.88
CA THR A 21 4.45 -15.40 7.82
C THR A 21 4.57 -14.63 6.50
N ASP A 22 4.13 -13.37 6.46
CA ASP A 22 4.26 -12.53 5.28
C ASP A 22 5.74 -12.30 4.97
N ARG A 23 6.13 -12.60 3.74
CA ARG A 23 7.53 -12.45 3.31
C ARG A 23 7.97 -10.99 3.29
N GLY A 24 7.06 -10.05 3.12
CA GLY A 24 7.38 -8.63 3.25
C GLY A 24 7.87 -8.29 4.64
N TYR A 25 7.22 -8.85 5.65
CA TYR A 25 7.61 -8.68 7.04
C TYR A 25 8.94 -9.39 7.35
N GLN A 26 9.10 -10.64 6.90
CA GLN A 26 10.25 -11.47 7.26
C GLN A 26 11.51 -11.19 6.44
N PHE A 27 11.36 -10.81 5.18
CA PHE A 27 12.48 -10.70 4.23
C PHE A 27 12.52 -9.39 3.45
N SER A 28 11.61 -8.46 3.73
CA SER A 28 11.42 -7.27 2.91
C SER A 28 11.11 -7.62 1.45
N ASP A 29 10.46 -8.77 1.23
CA ASP A 29 10.15 -9.28 -0.10
C ASP A 29 8.86 -8.65 -0.60
N GLY A 30 8.97 -7.44 -1.12
CA GLY A 30 7.83 -6.68 -1.58
C GLY A 30 8.25 -5.38 -2.25
N VAL A 31 7.26 -4.66 -2.73
CA VAL A 31 7.43 -3.35 -3.35
C VAL A 31 6.45 -2.37 -2.72
N TYR A 32 6.78 -1.08 -2.77
CA TYR A 32 5.89 -0.08 -2.21
C TYR A 32 6.00 1.25 -2.93
N GLU A 33 4.97 2.08 -2.78
CA GLU A 33 4.95 3.47 -3.23
C GLU A 33 4.30 4.32 -2.15
N VAL A 34 4.83 5.52 -1.96
CA VAL A 34 4.26 6.52 -1.07
C VAL A 34 3.87 7.72 -1.94
N ILE A 35 2.57 7.97 -2.05
CA ILE A 35 2.04 8.99 -2.95
C ILE A 35 1.52 10.15 -2.10
N ALA A 36 2.10 11.31 -2.29
CA ALA A 36 1.66 12.51 -1.57
C ALA A 36 0.29 12.96 -2.09
N VAL A 37 -0.52 13.46 -1.17
CA VAL A 37 -1.76 14.18 -1.47
C VAL A 37 -1.59 15.58 -0.90
N PHE A 38 -1.67 16.57 -1.76
CA PHE A 38 -1.48 17.96 -1.39
C PHE A 38 -2.63 18.79 -1.95
N LYS A 39 -3.28 19.54 -1.09
CA LYS A 39 -4.44 20.36 -1.46
C LYS A 39 -5.47 19.52 -2.25
N ASN A 40 -5.77 18.36 -1.73
CA ASN A 40 -6.77 17.44 -2.27
C ASN A 40 -6.40 16.78 -3.60
N GLU A 41 -5.13 16.90 -4.03
CA GLU A 41 -4.68 16.34 -5.30
C GLU A 41 -3.52 15.36 -5.08
N PHE A 42 -3.52 14.26 -5.81
CA PHE A 42 -2.35 13.38 -5.84
C PHE A 42 -1.19 14.08 -6.53
N VAL A 43 0.01 13.88 -6.00
CA VAL A 43 1.24 14.40 -6.60
C VAL A 43 1.92 13.27 -7.38
N ASP A 44 2.14 13.49 -8.68
CA ASP A 44 2.82 12.52 -9.56
C ASP A 44 2.17 11.14 -9.55
N PHE A 45 0.87 11.08 -9.50
CA PHE A 45 0.11 9.85 -9.32
C PHE A 45 0.48 8.80 -10.37
N LYS A 46 0.46 9.17 -11.64
CA LYS A 46 0.75 8.22 -12.72
C LYS A 46 2.19 7.74 -12.70
N LEU A 47 3.13 8.60 -12.33
CA LEU A 47 4.53 8.21 -12.21
C LEU A 47 4.72 7.17 -11.10
N HIS A 48 4.06 7.35 -9.97
CA HIS A 48 4.09 6.37 -8.88
C HIS A 48 3.50 5.04 -9.31
N LEU A 49 2.34 5.05 -9.97
CA LEU A 49 1.70 3.81 -10.42
C LEU A 49 2.55 3.09 -11.45
N ASN A 50 3.14 3.83 -12.40
CA ASN A 50 4.03 3.24 -13.39
C ASN A 50 5.23 2.58 -12.72
N ARG A 51 5.84 3.26 -11.75
CA ARG A 51 6.99 2.72 -11.04
C ARG A 51 6.63 1.49 -10.22
N LEU A 52 5.44 1.48 -9.59
CA LEU A 52 4.95 0.31 -8.87
C LEU A 52 4.95 -0.94 -9.76
N PHE A 53 4.41 -0.80 -10.98
CA PHE A 53 4.32 -1.94 -11.89
C PHE A 53 5.67 -2.33 -12.49
N VAL A 54 6.57 -1.36 -12.69
CA VAL A 54 7.96 -1.67 -13.06
C VAL A 54 8.63 -2.48 -11.94
N SER A 55 8.42 -2.06 -10.68
CA SER A 55 8.99 -2.77 -9.53
C SER A 55 8.44 -4.19 -9.40
N LEU A 56 7.13 -4.37 -9.61
CA LEU A 56 6.51 -5.70 -9.60
C LEU A 56 7.15 -6.61 -10.65
N LYS A 57 7.37 -6.08 -11.84
CA LYS A 57 7.98 -6.85 -12.93
C LYS A 57 9.42 -7.23 -12.58
N LYS A 58 10.20 -6.30 -12.03
CA LYS A 58 11.59 -6.55 -11.63
C LYS A 58 11.69 -7.60 -10.52
N MET A 59 10.71 -7.65 -9.63
CA MET A 59 10.65 -8.64 -8.57
C MET A 59 10.01 -9.95 -8.99
N ASP A 60 9.58 -10.04 -10.24
CA ASP A 60 8.84 -11.20 -10.76
C ASP A 60 7.63 -11.53 -9.87
N MET A 61 6.89 -10.50 -9.51
CA MET A 61 5.66 -10.62 -8.73
C MET A 61 4.46 -10.30 -9.61
N LYS A 62 3.51 -11.23 -9.67
CA LYS A 62 2.28 -11.06 -10.43
C LYS A 62 1.12 -10.89 -9.47
N ILE A 63 0.31 -9.85 -9.73
CA ILE A 63 -0.91 -9.60 -8.96
C ILE A 63 -2.11 -9.70 -9.88
N ASN A 64 -3.29 -9.93 -9.28
CA ASN A 64 -4.53 -10.09 -10.04
C ASN A 64 -5.21 -8.76 -10.37
N LEU A 65 -4.54 -7.65 -10.14
CA LEU A 65 -5.06 -6.33 -10.43
C LEU A 65 -4.18 -5.65 -11.48
N ASN A 66 -4.80 -4.99 -12.45
CA ASN A 66 -4.05 -4.18 -13.40
C ASN A 66 -3.87 -2.76 -12.86
N LYS A 67 -3.13 -1.94 -13.62
CA LYS A 67 -2.82 -0.58 -13.20
C LYS A 67 -4.08 0.27 -12.99
N ASN A 68 -5.06 0.13 -13.88
CA ASN A 68 -6.30 0.90 -13.77
C ASN A 68 -7.10 0.51 -12.52
N GLN A 69 -7.08 -0.77 -12.15
CA GLN A 69 -7.75 -1.23 -10.94
C GLN A 69 -7.07 -0.70 -9.68
N ILE A 70 -5.75 -0.72 -9.64
CA ILE A 70 -5.00 -0.14 -8.51
C ILE A 70 -5.27 1.36 -8.41
N GLU A 71 -5.29 2.05 -9.55
CA GLU A 71 -5.62 3.47 -9.59
C GLU A 71 -7.00 3.74 -8.98
N SER A 72 -8.01 2.98 -9.40
CA SER A 72 -9.38 3.14 -8.89
C SER A 72 -9.48 2.89 -7.40
N ILE A 73 -8.81 1.84 -6.91
CA ILE A 73 -8.80 1.52 -5.49
C ILE A 73 -8.12 2.62 -4.68
N THR A 74 -7.01 3.13 -5.19
CA THR A 74 -6.25 4.20 -4.53
C THR A 74 -7.08 5.48 -4.43
N LYS A 75 -7.78 5.83 -5.51
CA LYS A 75 -8.70 6.97 -5.51
C LYS A 75 -9.83 6.79 -4.51
N LYS A 76 -10.36 5.57 -4.41
CA LYS A 76 -11.43 5.27 -3.47
C LYS A 76 -10.95 5.37 -2.01
N ILE A 77 -9.77 4.90 -1.72
CA ILE A 77 -9.18 5.01 -0.38
C ILE A 77 -9.00 6.47 0.01
N LYS A 78 -8.51 7.30 -0.91
CA LYS A 78 -8.40 8.74 -0.67
C LYS A 78 -9.77 9.34 -0.36
N LYS A 79 -10.78 8.99 -1.15
CA LYS A 79 -12.14 9.53 -1.00
C LYS A 79 -12.80 9.08 0.30
N ILE A 80 -12.76 7.80 0.62
CA ILE A 80 -13.35 7.25 1.85
C ILE A 80 -12.77 7.95 3.07
N ASN A 81 -11.47 8.20 3.06
CA ASN A 81 -10.76 8.79 4.21
C ASN A 81 -10.78 10.32 4.18
N GLN A 82 -11.39 10.93 3.18
CA GLN A 82 -11.40 12.39 3.03
C GLN A 82 -10.00 12.97 3.16
N LEU A 83 -9.04 12.31 2.50
CA LEU A 83 -7.64 12.69 2.60
C LEU A 83 -7.35 13.86 1.67
N GLU A 84 -7.05 15.02 2.23
CA GLU A 84 -6.72 16.25 1.48
C GLU A 84 -5.25 16.63 1.61
N MET A 85 -4.62 16.26 2.72
CA MET A 85 -3.21 16.52 2.99
C MET A 85 -2.61 15.31 3.70
N GLY A 86 -1.63 14.68 3.07
CA GLY A 86 -0.97 13.52 3.65
C GLY A 86 -0.40 12.61 2.58
N ILE A 87 -0.44 11.32 2.84
CA ILE A 87 0.09 10.32 1.91
C ILE A 87 -0.85 9.14 1.78
N VAL A 88 -0.81 8.49 0.61
CA VAL A 88 -1.33 7.14 0.41
C VAL A 88 -0.14 6.21 0.27
N TYR A 89 -0.15 5.14 1.04
CA TYR A 89 0.91 4.15 1.07
C TYR A 89 0.39 2.85 0.45
N ILE A 90 1.05 2.40 -0.60
CA ILE A 90 0.72 1.14 -1.27
C ILE A 90 1.87 0.17 -1.02
N GLN A 91 1.58 -0.98 -0.44
CA GLN A 91 2.58 -2.04 -0.30
C GLN A 91 2.04 -3.35 -0.84
N ILE A 92 2.86 -4.03 -1.63
CA ILE A 92 2.54 -5.33 -2.20
C ILE A 92 3.69 -6.25 -1.84
N THR A 93 3.39 -7.30 -1.05
CA THR A 93 4.38 -8.31 -0.70
C THR A 93 4.17 -9.55 -1.53
N ARG A 94 5.19 -10.43 -1.56
CA ARG A 94 5.06 -11.70 -2.28
C ARG A 94 4.02 -12.61 -1.64
N GLY A 95 3.69 -12.40 -0.37
CA GLY A 95 2.66 -13.16 0.31
C GLY A 95 3.17 -13.96 1.48
N ASP A 96 2.29 -14.76 2.04
CA ASP A 96 2.58 -15.59 3.21
C ASP A 96 3.24 -16.89 2.79
N GLN A 97 4.28 -17.28 3.50
CA GLN A 97 4.95 -18.56 3.26
C GLN A 97 5.28 -19.24 4.58
N ASN A 98 4.83 -20.48 4.73
CA ASN A 98 5.08 -21.31 5.88
C ASN A 98 5.41 -22.73 5.40
N PRO A 99 6.56 -23.31 5.78
CA PRO A 99 7.55 -22.78 6.71
C PRO A 99 8.38 -21.63 6.13
N ARG A 100 9.08 -20.92 7.02
CA ARG A 100 9.92 -19.79 6.63
C ARG A 100 11.15 -20.31 5.88
N GLU A 101 11.34 -19.84 4.66
CA GLU A 101 12.49 -20.18 3.82
C GLU A 101 12.92 -18.96 3.00
N HIS A 102 14.24 -18.81 2.79
CA HIS A 102 14.75 -17.72 1.95
C HIS A 102 14.24 -17.83 0.52
N LYS A 103 14.23 -19.05 -0.03
CA LYS A 103 13.71 -19.29 -1.37
C LYS A 103 12.19 -19.27 -1.33
N TYR A 104 11.57 -18.45 -2.19
CA TYR A 104 10.12 -18.37 -2.24
C TYR A 104 9.52 -19.43 -3.15
N SER A 105 8.31 -19.87 -2.80
CA SER A 105 7.51 -20.76 -3.61
C SER A 105 6.89 -20.00 -4.78
N ASN A 106 6.69 -20.68 -5.91
CA ASN A 106 6.15 -20.07 -7.12
C ASN A 106 4.64 -19.81 -7.07
N ASN A 107 3.95 -20.35 -6.08
CA ASN A 107 2.50 -20.28 -6.01
C ASN A 107 1.97 -19.42 -4.85
N LEU A 108 2.78 -18.53 -4.34
CA LEU A 108 2.36 -17.62 -3.28
C LEU A 108 1.38 -16.58 -3.82
N LYS A 109 0.45 -16.19 -2.96
CA LYS A 109 -0.53 -15.18 -3.28
C LYS A 109 -0.07 -13.84 -2.67
N PRO A 110 0.20 -12.82 -3.49
CA PRO A 110 0.65 -11.53 -2.96
C PRO A 110 -0.37 -10.89 -2.01
N ASN A 111 0.14 -10.17 -1.01
CA ASN A 111 -0.68 -9.34 -0.15
C ASN A 111 -0.61 -7.90 -0.64
N ILE A 112 -1.77 -7.28 -0.81
CA ILE A 112 -1.90 -5.90 -1.28
C ILE A 112 -2.55 -5.08 -0.18
N VAL A 113 -1.83 -4.07 0.30
CA VAL A 113 -2.31 -3.18 1.37
C VAL A 113 -2.18 -1.74 0.91
N ILE A 114 -3.27 -0.98 1.04
CA ILE A 114 -3.27 0.45 0.73
C ILE A 114 -3.83 1.18 1.95
N SER A 115 -3.05 2.09 2.49
CA SER A 115 -3.41 2.84 3.71
C SER A 115 -3.10 4.31 3.53
N VAL A 116 -3.53 5.12 4.49
CA VAL A 116 -3.32 6.57 4.44
C VAL A 116 -2.71 7.06 5.75
N SER A 117 -1.99 8.18 5.65
CA SER A 117 -1.56 8.94 6.81
C SER A 117 -1.88 10.41 6.55
N TYR A 118 -2.43 11.07 7.54
CA TYR A 118 -2.78 12.49 7.44
C TYR A 118 -1.61 13.35 7.87
N THR A 119 -1.38 14.45 7.15
CA THR A 119 -0.45 15.48 7.60
C THR A 119 -1.23 16.45 8.47
N HIS A 120 -0.86 16.51 9.74
CA HIS A 120 -1.45 17.47 10.64
C HIS A 120 -0.65 18.76 10.59
N LEU A 121 -1.36 19.85 10.29
CA LEU A 121 -0.77 21.18 10.43
C LEU A 121 -0.71 21.49 11.91
N THR A 122 0.41 21.16 12.53
CA THR A 122 0.62 21.58 13.92
C THR A 122 1.14 23.01 13.91
N LEU A 123 0.55 23.84 14.77
CA LEU A 123 1.08 25.19 14.96
C LEU A 123 2.45 25.08 15.63
N PRO A 124 3.37 26.01 15.29
CA PRO A 124 4.71 25.99 15.89
C PRO A 124 4.71 25.97 17.41
N THR A 125 3.71 26.57 18.02
CA THR A 125 3.56 26.60 19.47
C THR A 125 3.37 25.20 20.07
N ASN A 126 2.97 24.24 19.27
CA ASN A 126 2.76 22.87 19.74
C ASN A 126 4.06 22.09 19.79
N ILE A 127 5.11 22.69 19.34
CA ILE A 127 6.40 22.03 19.29
C ILE A 127 7.10 22.16 20.61
N GLY A 128 6.48 22.81 21.47
CA GLY A 128 7.09 23.04 22.78
C GLY A 128 8.00 21.95 23.17
#